data_f88da637bfa579e3a3ed05959a6e9dcf
#
_entry.id   f88da637bfa579e3a3ed05959a6e9dcf
#
_cell.length_a   1.000
_cell.length_b   1.000
_cell.length_c   1.000
_cell.angle_alpha   90.00
_cell.angle_beta   90.00
_cell.angle_gamma   90.00
#
_symmetry.space_group_name_H-M   'P 1'
#
loop_
_entity.id
_entity.type
_entity.pdbx_description
1 polymer ?
#
loop_
_entity_poly.entity_id
_entity_poly.type
_entity_poly.pdbx_seq_one_letter_code
_entity_poly.pdbx_strand_id
1 'polypeptide(L)'
;MKNILIHKAKIINEGNSFKGSVLIEGEKITKIFKDEVPENILKNAEIIDGEDKWLLPGVIDTHVHFREPGLTAKADFYTESRAAVAGGVTSIMDMPNTDPQTTTMAEIDKKIAIKNSDSIIFIVGKILSNFKRKEKNI
;
A
#
# COMPACT_ATOMS: atom_id res chain seq x y z
N MET A 1 17.58 3.39 7.22
CA MET A 1 16.68 2.33 7.72
C MET A 1 17.41 1.00 7.63
N LYS A 2 17.18 0.08 8.56
CA LYS A 2 17.75 -1.28 8.51
C LYS A 2 17.04 -2.06 7.40
N ASN A 3 17.76 -2.85 6.62
CA ASN A 3 17.16 -3.73 5.62
C ASN A 3 16.30 -4.80 6.31
N ILE A 4 15.19 -5.22 5.67
CA ILE A 4 14.30 -6.25 6.19
C ILE A 4 14.39 -7.47 5.26
N LEU A 5 14.54 -8.64 5.85
CA LEU A 5 14.50 -9.91 5.13
C LEU A 5 13.32 -10.75 5.61
N ILE A 6 12.30 -10.93 4.76
CA ILE A 6 11.28 -11.95 4.99
C ILE A 6 11.88 -13.29 4.57
N HIS A 7 12.17 -14.17 5.53
CA HIS A 7 12.98 -15.36 5.32
C HIS A 7 12.14 -16.64 5.27
N LYS A 8 12.37 -17.46 4.23
CA LYS A 8 11.75 -18.79 4.03
C LYS A 8 10.21 -18.83 3.90
N ALA A 9 9.59 -17.77 3.40
CA ALA A 9 8.14 -17.76 3.17
C ALA A 9 7.73 -18.57 1.93
N LYS A 10 6.49 -19.04 1.91
CA LYS A 10 5.85 -19.49 0.67
C LYS A 10 5.36 -18.28 -0.11
N ILE A 11 6.12 -17.88 -1.11
CA ILE A 11 5.81 -16.73 -1.96
C ILE A 11 4.78 -17.16 -3.01
N ILE A 12 3.69 -16.40 -3.11
CA ILE A 12 2.61 -16.63 -4.07
C ILE A 12 2.42 -15.33 -4.86
N ASN A 13 2.74 -15.35 -6.15
CA ASN A 13 2.62 -14.19 -7.03
C ASN A 13 2.41 -14.62 -8.49
N GLU A 14 1.51 -13.95 -9.21
CA GLU A 14 1.26 -14.15 -10.65
C GLU A 14 1.05 -15.63 -11.04
N GLY A 15 0.23 -16.34 -10.26
CA GLY A 15 -0.07 -17.75 -10.50
C GLY A 15 1.05 -18.74 -10.12
N ASN A 16 2.19 -18.25 -9.67
CA ASN A 16 3.32 -19.07 -9.22
C ASN A 16 3.35 -19.18 -7.70
N SER A 17 3.87 -20.30 -7.21
CA SER A 17 4.09 -20.54 -5.78
C SER A 17 5.42 -21.26 -5.57
N PHE A 18 6.27 -20.71 -4.73
CA PHE A 18 7.57 -21.29 -4.38
C PHE A 18 8.02 -20.88 -2.97
N LYS A 19 8.90 -21.66 -2.35
CA LYS A 19 9.55 -21.27 -1.08
C LYS A 19 10.73 -20.34 -1.38
N GLY A 20 10.83 -19.22 -0.65
CA GLY A 20 11.89 -18.25 -0.92
C GLY A 20 11.97 -17.16 0.15
N SER A 21 12.86 -16.20 -0.07
CA SER A 21 13.05 -15.07 0.82
C SER A 21 13.04 -13.76 0.06
N VAL A 22 12.55 -12.69 0.69
CA VAL A 22 12.42 -11.36 0.06
C VAL A 22 13.22 -10.34 0.85
N LEU A 23 14.16 -9.66 0.19
CA LEU A 23 14.92 -8.56 0.74
C LEU A 23 14.23 -7.23 0.40
N ILE A 24 14.02 -6.42 1.44
CA ILE A 24 13.47 -5.08 1.36
C ILE A 24 14.55 -4.11 1.83
N GLU A 25 14.91 -3.16 0.98
CA GLU A 25 15.87 -2.09 1.26
C GLU A 25 15.16 -0.74 1.11
N GLY A 26 15.04 -0.02 2.22
CA GLY A 26 14.20 1.17 2.28
C GLY A 26 12.72 0.83 2.00
N GLU A 27 12.17 1.36 0.91
CA GLU A 27 10.77 1.18 0.51
C GLU A 27 10.59 0.20 -0.65
N LYS A 28 11.63 -0.53 -1.04
CA LYS A 28 11.62 -1.36 -2.24
C LYS A 28 11.99 -2.80 -1.96
N ILE A 29 11.29 -3.71 -2.63
CA ILE A 29 11.75 -5.10 -2.78
C ILE A 29 12.91 -5.07 -3.76
N THR A 30 14.12 -5.38 -3.29
CA THR A 30 15.34 -5.32 -4.11
C THR A 30 15.77 -6.69 -4.60
N LYS A 31 15.42 -7.75 -3.87
CA LYS A 31 15.79 -9.10 -4.30
C LYS A 31 14.84 -10.17 -3.77
N ILE A 32 14.61 -11.19 -4.59
CA ILE A 32 13.91 -12.42 -4.23
C ILE A 32 14.90 -13.57 -4.38
N PHE A 33 15.11 -14.31 -3.31
CA PHE A 33 15.94 -15.51 -3.27
C PHE A 33 15.05 -16.75 -3.35
N LYS A 34 15.26 -17.58 -4.36
CA LYS A 34 14.61 -18.90 -4.48
C LYS A 34 15.42 -19.99 -3.80
N ASP A 35 16.71 -19.75 -3.66
CA ASP A 35 17.69 -20.62 -3.03
C ASP A 35 18.19 -19.99 -1.73
N GLU A 36 19.41 -20.31 -1.31
CA GLU A 36 20.02 -19.81 -0.09
C GLU A 36 20.24 -18.29 -0.12
N VAL A 37 20.01 -17.66 1.02
CA VAL A 37 20.29 -16.24 1.23
C VAL A 37 21.76 -16.10 1.67
N PRO A 38 22.55 -15.21 1.03
CA PRO A 38 23.92 -14.96 1.42
C PRO A 38 24.07 -14.57 2.90
N GLU A 39 25.10 -15.11 3.55
CA GLU A 39 25.32 -14.95 5.00
C GLU A 39 25.48 -13.48 5.44
N ASN A 40 26.08 -12.66 4.58
CA ASN A 40 26.20 -11.24 4.85
C ASN A 40 24.85 -10.50 4.90
N ILE A 41 23.83 -10.97 4.18
CA ILE A 41 22.48 -10.42 4.24
C ILE A 41 21.80 -10.89 5.52
N LEU A 42 21.91 -12.17 5.86
CA LEU A 42 21.37 -12.72 7.12
C LEU A 42 21.89 -12.00 8.35
N LYS A 43 23.18 -11.61 8.35
CA LYS A 43 23.81 -10.90 9.49
C LYS A 43 23.41 -9.42 9.60
N ASN A 44 23.05 -8.77 8.48
CA ASN A 44 22.85 -7.32 8.44
C ASN A 44 21.39 -6.87 8.28
N ALA A 45 20.48 -7.78 7.99
CA ALA A 45 19.05 -7.47 7.88
C ALA A 45 18.30 -7.75 9.18
N GLU A 46 17.17 -7.09 9.36
CA GLU A 46 16.13 -7.50 10.31
C GLU A 46 15.38 -8.67 9.72
N ILE A 47 15.38 -9.82 10.41
CA ILE A 47 14.76 -11.03 9.89
C ILE A 47 13.33 -11.15 10.39
N ILE A 48 12.39 -11.25 9.45
CA ILE A 48 11.01 -11.68 9.70
C ILE A 48 10.94 -13.15 9.31
N ASP A 49 10.69 -14.02 10.26
CA ASP A 49 10.51 -15.46 9.99
C ASP A 49 9.20 -15.70 9.23
N GLY A 50 9.36 -16.17 8.01
CA GLY A 50 8.27 -16.52 7.09
C GLY A 50 8.01 -18.03 6.98
N GLU A 51 8.70 -18.87 7.77
CA GLU A 51 8.51 -20.32 7.69
C GLU A 51 7.05 -20.68 7.99
N ASP A 52 6.47 -21.54 7.18
CA ASP A 52 5.06 -21.94 7.18
C ASP A 52 4.04 -20.81 6.95
N LYS A 53 4.51 -19.63 6.55
CA LYS A 53 3.65 -18.49 6.20
C LYS A 53 3.58 -18.28 4.69
N TRP A 54 2.48 -17.73 4.25
CA TRP A 54 2.29 -17.29 2.88
C TRP A 54 2.64 -15.81 2.75
N LEU A 55 3.44 -15.48 1.75
CA LEU A 55 3.77 -14.12 1.37
C LEU A 55 3.09 -13.81 0.04
N LEU A 56 2.16 -12.88 0.07
CA LEU A 56 1.41 -12.41 -1.09
C LEU A 56 1.71 -10.92 -1.32
N PRO A 57 1.58 -10.42 -2.56
CA PRO A 57 1.49 -8.97 -2.79
C PRO A 57 0.33 -8.38 -2.00
N GLY A 58 0.53 -7.15 -1.50
CA GLY A 58 -0.55 -6.42 -0.85
C GLY A 58 -1.72 -6.18 -1.81
N VAL A 59 -2.94 -6.28 -1.30
CA VAL A 59 -4.15 -6.09 -2.09
C VAL A 59 -4.30 -4.61 -2.47
N ILE A 60 -4.72 -4.36 -3.70
CA ILE A 60 -5.13 -3.03 -4.19
C ILE A 60 -6.65 -3.00 -4.22
N ASP A 61 -7.26 -2.22 -3.33
CA ASP A 61 -8.71 -2.00 -3.35
C ASP A 61 -9.02 -0.77 -4.21
N THR A 62 -9.69 -0.99 -5.32
CA THR A 62 -9.96 0.05 -6.31
C THR A 62 -11.25 0.82 -6.07
N HIS A 63 -11.99 0.55 -4.99
CA HIS A 63 -13.25 1.20 -4.71
C HIS A 63 -13.56 1.27 -3.21
N VAL A 64 -13.01 2.26 -2.53
CA VAL A 64 -13.25 2.48 -1.11
C VAL A 64 -13.92 3.83 -0.84
N HIS A 65 -14.48 3.98 0.35
CA HIS A 65 -15.14 5.20 0.81
C HIS A 65 -14.62 5.58 2.20
N PHE A 66 -13.49 6.25 2.27
CA PHE A 66 -12.89 6.67 3.54
C PHE A 66 -13.57 7.89 4.18
N ARG A 67 -14.56 8.48 3.47
CA ARG A 67 -15.50 9.48 4.01
C ARG A 67 -14.90 10.81 4.42
N GLU A 68 -13.63 10.95 4.55
CA GLU A 68 -12.93 12.16 4.92
C GLU A 68 -12.45 12.92 3.66
N PRO A 69 -12.64 14.25 3.58
CA PRO A 69 -13.20 15.16 4.59
C PRO A 69 -14.73 15.11 4.76
N GLY A 70 -15.18 15.65 5.91
CA GLY A 70 -16.54 16.08 6.17
C GLY A 70 -17.53 15.02 6.65
N LEU A 71 -17.31 13.73 6.38
CA LEU A 71 -18.20 12.64 6.78
C LEU A 71 -17.55 11.71 7.83
N THR A 72 -16.68 12.26 8.67
CA THR A 72 -15.85 11.53 9.63
C THR A 72 -16.63 10.80 10.72
N ALA A 73 -17.90 11.17 10.95
CA ALA A 73 -18.78 10.39 11.82
C ALA A 73 -19.06 8.96 11.29
N LYS A 74 -18.81 8.70 10.00
CA LYS A 74 -18.98 7.40 9.36
C LYS A 74 -17.67 6.63 9.28
N ALA A 75 -16.57 7.33 8.93
CA ALA A 75 -15.25 6.76 8.74
C ALA A 75 -14.23 7.91 8.57
N ASP A 76 -12.97 7.69 8.92
CA ASP A 76 -11.86 8.60 8.72
C ASP A 76 -10.63 7.86 8.17
N PHE A 77 -9.61 8.60 7.72
CA PHE A 77 -8.40 7.98 7.16
C PHE A 77 -7.66 7.13 8.18
N TYR A 78 -7.65 7.54 9.44
CA TYR A 78 -6.90 6.84 10.49
C TYR A 78 -7.49 5.45 10.77
N THR A 79 -8.79 5.37 11.00
CA THR A 79 -9.46 4.10 11.35
C THR A 79 -9.54 3.17 10.15
N GLU A 80 -9.94 3.69 8.98
CA GLU A 80 -10.13 2.88 7.78
C GLU A 80 -8.81 2.38 7.19
N SER A 81 -7.75 3.19 7.27
CA SER A 81 -6.43 2.72 6.82
C SER A 81 -5.90 1.57 7.68
N ARG A 82 -6.14 1.61 8.99
CA ARG A 82 -5.76 0.52 9.90
C ARG A 82 -6.56 -0.76 9.62
N ALA A 83 -7.86 -0.63 9.39
CA ALA A 83 -8.71 -1.75 9.02
C ALA A 83 -8.28 -2.37 7.69
N ALA A 84 -7.97 -1.54 6.69
CA ALA A 84 -7.48 -1.96 5.39
C ALA A 84 -6.17 -2.76 5.51
N VAL A 85 -5.17 -2.25 6.24
CA VAL A 85 -3.90 -2.97 6.49
C VAL A 85 -4.11 -4.27 7.23
N ALA A 86 -4.97 -4.29 8.25
CA ALA A 86 -5.28 -5.51 9.00
C ALA A 86 -5.90 -6.59 8.09
N GLY A 87 -6.60 -6.19 7.02
CA GLY A 87 -7.13 -7.06 5.97
C GLY A 87 -6.14 -7.39 4.84
N GLY A 88 -4.90 -6.85 4.88
CA GLY A 88 -3.89 -7.05 3.83
C GLY A 88 -4.01 -6.11 2.62
N VAL A 89 -4.86 -5.08 2.70
CA VAL A 89 -4.94 -4.02 1.68
C VAL A 89 -3.82 -3.02 1.90
N THR A 90 -2.98 -2.80 0.88
CA THR A 90 -1.82 -1.89 0.96
C THR A 90 -1.94 -0.68 0.05
N SER A 91 -2.90 -0.70 -0.85
CA SER A 91 -3.18 0.41 -1.78
C SER A 91 -4.68 0.55 -1.98
N ILE A 92 -5.15 1.78 -2.09
CA ILE A 92 -6.59 2.07 -2.26
C ILE A 92 -6.82 3.10 -3.34
N MET A 93 -8.01 3.08 -3.94
CA MET A 93 -8.57 4.15 -4.74
C MET A 93 -9.83 4.65 -4.05
N ASP A 94 -9.75 5.85 -3.44
CA ASP A 94 -10.85 6.40 -2.68
C ASP A 94 -11.81 7.19 -3.55
N MET A 95 -13.10 7.02 -3.30
CA MET A 95 -14.17 7.65 -4.07
C MET A 95 -14.37 9.12 -3.64
N PRO A 96 -14.81 9.99 -4.57
CA PRO A 96 -14.89 11.44 -4.34
C PRO A 96 -16.12 11.89 -3.53
N ASN A 97 -16.92 10.98 -3.01
CA ASN A 97 -18.17 11.27 -2.30
C ASN A 97 -17.96 11.66 -0.84
N THR A 98 -17.24 12.73 -0.64
CA THR A 98 -16.92 13.40 0.63
C THR A 98 -17.69 14.71 0.75
N ASP A 99 -17.52 15.46 1.84
CA ASP A 99 -18.11 16.78 2.03
C ASP A 99 -17.02 17.79 2.44
N PRO A 100 -16.62 18.72 1.54
CA PRO A 100 -17.05 18.86 0.14
C PRO A 100 -16.63 17.67 -0.73
N GLN A 101 -17.32 17.47 -1.85
CA GLN A 101 -16.96 16.41 -2.82
C GLN A 101 -15.57 16.65 -3.40
N THR A 102 -14.74 15.62 -3.42
CA THR A 102 -13.35 15.69 -3.92
C THR A 102 -13.33 15.60 -5.45
N THR A 103 -13.83 16.62 -6.14
CA THR A 103 -13.97 16.65 -7.61
C THR A 103 -13.09 17.68 -8.30
N THR A 104 -12.36 18.50 -7.56
CA THR A 104 -11.41 19.49 -8.09
C THR A 104 -10.00 19.22 -7.57
N MET A 105 -8.98 19.77 -8.24
CA MET A 105 -7.59 19.65 -7.77
C MET A 105 -7.41 20.23 -6.36
N ALA A 106 -8.04 21.37 -6.07
CA ALA A 106 -7.95 22.00 -4.76
C ALA A 106 -8.51 21.09 -3.64
N GLU A 107 -9.61 20.38 -3.89
CA GLU A 107 -10.17 19.42 -2.92
C GLU A 107 -9.32 18.15 -2.81
N ILE A 108 -8.69 17.72 -3.90
CA ILE A 108 -7.72 16.62 -3.89
C ILE A 108 -6.53 16.96 -3.01
N ASP A 109 -5.95 18.16 -3.19
CA ASP A 109 -4.79 18.60 -2.41
C ASP A 109 -5.11 18.67 -0.91
N LYS A 110 -6.28 19.20 -0.54
CA LYS A 110 -6.75 19.18 0.85
C LYS A 110 -6.87 17.77 1.41
N LYS A 111 -7.47 16.86 0.65
CA LYS A 111 -7.62 15.45 1.04
C LYS A 111 -6.28 14.76 1.22
N ILE A 112 -5.30 15.03 0.35
CA ILE A 112 -3.94 14.52 0.48
C ILE A 112 -3.26 15.08 1.74
N ALA A 113 -3.48 16.35 2.08
CA ALA A 113 -2.92 16.96 3.28
C ALA A 113 -3.45 16.30 4.57
N ILE A 114 -4.75 16.02 4.64
CA ILE A 114 -5.37 15.30 5.77
C ILE A 114 -4.75 13.90 5.90
N LYS A 115 -4.70 13.15 4.82
CA LYS A 115 -4.11 11.81 4.78
C LYS A 115 -2.68 11.78 5.32
N ASN A 116 -1.85 12.77 4.95
CA ASN A 116 -0.44 12.79 5.33
C ASN A 116 -0.22 13.05 6.83
N SER A 117 -1.19 13.63 7.55
CA SER A 117 -1.12 13.83 8.99
C SER A 117 -1.46 12.57 9.80
N ASP A 118 -2.35 11.70 9.31
CA ASP A 118 -3.02 10.70 10.15
C ASP A 118 -2.95 9.25 9.64
N SER A 119 -2.45 8.98 8.43
CA SER A 119 -2.51 7.63 7.87
C SER A 119 -1.21 6.83 7.93
N ILE A 120 -1.34 5.54 8.25
CA ILE A 120 -0.24 4.57 8.33
C ILE A 120 0.06 3.94 6.96
N ILE A 121 -0.79 4.15 5.95
CA ILE A 121 -0.69 3.51 4.64
C ILE A 121 -0.12 4.45 3.59
N PHE A 122 0.75 3.92 2.73
CA PHE A 122 1.03 4.51 1.42
C PHE A 122 -0.23 4.39 0.56
N ILE A 123 -1.06 5.44 0.56
CA ILE A 123 -2.18 5.51 -0.35
C ILE A 123 -1.63 5.93 -1.72
N VAL A 124 -1.44 4.98 -2.63
CA VAL A 124 -1.40 5.30 -4.06
C VAL A 124 -2.84 5.53 -4.50
N GLY A 125 -3.45 6.59 -3.96
CA GLY A 125 -4.80 6.99 -4.33
C GLY A 125 -4.76 7.77 -5.64
N LYS A 126 -4.94 7.10 -6.77
CA LYS A 126 -5.45 7.79 -7.93
C LYS A 126 -6.93 8.01 -7.66
N ILE A 127 -7.28 9.21 -7.18
CA ILE A 127 -8.68 9.63 -7.07
C ILE A 127 -9.21 9.61 -8.49
N LEU A 128 -10.07 8.63 -8.78
CA LEU A 128 -10.83 8.59 -10.03
C LEU A 128 -11.93 9.65 -9.93
N SER A 129 -11.56 10.93 -10.04
CA SER A 129 -12.51 11.94 -10.50
C SER A 129 -12.68 11.74 -12.01
N ASN A 130 -13.86 12.05 -12.53
CA ASN A 130 -14.12 12.12 -13.98
C ASN A 130 -13.30 13.24 -14.63
N PHE A 131 -11.98 13.18 -14.50
CA PHE A 131 -11.07 14.05 -15.24
C PHE A 131 -11.04 13.56 -16.67
N LYS A 132 -11.89 14.15 -17.51
CA LYS A 132 -11.58 14.23 -18.93
C LYS A 132 -10.24 14.95 -19.03
N ARG A 133 -9.18 14.19 -19.29
CA ARG A 133 -7.91 14.75 -19.72
C ARG A 133 -8.23 15.63 -20.94
N LYS A 134 -8.13 16.94 -20.80
CA LYS A 134 -8.08 17.79 -21.97
C LYS A 134 -6.83 17.36 -22.72
N GLU A 135 -7.03 16.63 -23.80
CA GLU A 135 -5.96 16.41 -24.77
C GLU A 135 -5.51 17.81 -25.19
N LYS A 136 -4.28 18.15 -24.85
CA LYS A 136 -3.62 19.27 -25.48
C LYS A 136 -3.35 18.80 -26.91
N ASN A 137 -4.13 19.33 -27.84
CA ASN A 137 -3.75 19.28 -29.25
C ASN A 137 -2.37 19.91 -29.37
N ILE A 138 -1.41 19.11 -29.79
CA ILE A 138 -0.15 19.55 -30.39
C ILE A 138 -0.34 19.41 -31.89
#